data_39d338522a0a032837628e0e0787c5a4
#
_entry.id   39d338522a0a032837628e0e0787c5a4
#
_cell.length_a   1.000
_cell.length_b   1.000
_cell.length_c   1.000
_cell.angle_alpha   90.00
_cell.angle_beta   90.00
_cell.angle_gamma   90.00
#
_symmetry.space_group_name_H-M   'P 1'
#
loop_
_entity.id
_entity.type
_entity.pdbx_description
1 polymer ?
#
loop_
_entity_poly.entity_id
_entity_poly.type
_entity_poly.pdbx_seq_one_letter_code
_entity_poly.pdbx_strand_id
1 'polypeptide(L)'
;MLCCWAKGYHEPLYLVSNMATAEEACRLYEKRFRIETFFSDQKSRGFHIHKSHISDVHRLSRLLIAACLAYIWIVYLGSVCEKDRWRPIIHRRKRCDLSLFQLGLRLLEYFLNEDLPIPVQFHVTI
;
A
#
# COMPACT_ATOMS: atom_id res chain seq x y z
N MET A 1 5.52 -30.15 -0.68
CA MET A 1 5.02 -29.47 0.53
C MET A 1 6.21 -28.94 1.30
N LEU A 2 6.20 -27.67 1.64
CA LEU A 2 7.30 -26.97 2.30
C LEU A 2 6.81 -26.44 3.64
N CYS A 3 7.67 -26.45 4.66
CA CYS A 3 7.38 -25.90 5.97
C CYS A 3 8.30 -24.70 6.19
N CYS A 4 7.71 -23.53 6.41
CA CYS A 4 8.44 -22.31 6.76
C CYS A 4 8.14 -21.93 8.20
N TRP A 5 9.18 -21.76 9.00
CA TRP A 5 9.03 -21.19 10.33
C TRP A 5 9.83 -19.90 10.43
N ALA A 6 9.16 -18.77 10.24
CA ALA A 6 9.80 -17.47 10.36
C ALA A 6 9.77 -16.96 11.81
N LYS A 7 10.83 -16.23 12.19
CA LYS A 7 10.98 -15.63 13.51
C LYS A 7 9.81 -14.68 13.81
N GLY A 8 9.03 -14.97 14.85
CA GLY A 8 7.86 -14.16 15.25
C GLY A 8 6.50 -14.80 14.96
N TYR A 9 6.46 -15.96 14.30
CA TYR A 9 5.24 -16.74 14.14
C TYR A 9 5.14 -17.83 15.20
N HIS A 10 3.96 -17.97 15.82
CA HIS A 10 3.70 -19.00 16.84
C HIS A 10 3.59 -20.39 16.25
N GLU A 11 3.22 -20.50 14.97
CA GLU A 11 3.02 -21.77 14.27
C GLU A 11 3.80 -21.81 12.96
N PRO A 12 4.24 -23.00 12.52
CA PRO A 12 4.89 -23.17 11.24
C PRO A 12 3.88 -22.97 10.09
N LEU A 13 4.33 -22.36 9.03
CA LEU A 13 3.55 -22.17 7.82
C LEU A 13 3.79 -23.32 6.85
N TYR A 14 2.74 -24.02 6.44
CA TYR A 14 2.81 -25.10 5.46
C TYR A 14 2.44 -24.57 4.08
N LEU A 15 3.37 -24.64 3.14
CA LEU A 15 3.19 -24.18 1.77
C LEU A 15 3.26 -25.35 0.79
N VAL A 16 2.40 -25.30 -0.23
CA VAL A 16 2.50 -26.14 -1.41
C VAL A 16 2.96 -25.25 -2.55
N SER A 17 4.09 -25.60 -3.17
CA SER A 17 4.71 -24.79 -4.21
C SER A 17 5.41 -25.68 -5.23
N ASN A 18 5.54 -25.18 -6.45
CA ASN A 18 6.36 -25.73 -7.52
C ASN A 18 7.75 -25.06 -7.61
N MET A 19 8.10 -24.22 -6.61
CA MET A 19 9.41 -23.57 -6.53
C MET A 19 10.53 -24.57 -6.27
N ALA A 20 11.72 -24.26 -6.75
CA ALA A 20 12.89 -25.12 -6.62
C ALA A 20 13.38 -25.22 -5.17
N THR A 21 13.24 -24.14 -4.38
CA THR A 21 13.72 -24.09 -2.99
C THR A 21 12.63 -23.62 -2.03
N ALA A 22 12.75 -24.04 -0.76
CA ALA A 22 11.86 -23.63 0.31
C ALA A 22 11.99 -22.13 0.62
N GLU A 23 13.22 -21.60 0.60
CA GLU A 23 13.53 -20.20 0.87
C GLU A 23 12.86 -19.27 -0.16
N GLU A 24 12.89 -19.67 -1.44
CA GLU A 24 12.24 -18.91 -2.50
C GLU A 24 10.72 -18.87 -2.33
N ALA A 25 10.12 -20.01 -2.02
CA ALA A 25 8.69 -20.12 -1.77
C ALA A 25 8.26 -19.25 -0.56
N CYS A 26 9.02 -19.27 0.54
CA CYS A 26 8.76 -18.45 1.71
C CYS A 26 8.86 -16.97 1.39
N ARG A 27 9.90 -16.54 0.68
CA ARG A 27 10.09 -15.15 0.27
C ARG A 27 8.97 -14.64 -0.64
N LEU A 28 8.45 -15.48 -1.53
CA LEU A 28 7.30 -15.12 -2.37
C LEU A 28 6.00 -15.09 -1.58
N TYR A 29 5.84 -16.00 -0.62
CA TYR A 29 4.67 -16.00 0.25
C TYR A 29 4.60 -14.74 1.13
N GLU A 30 5.72 -14.26 1.66
CA GLU A 30 5.77 -12.98 2.40
C GLU A 30 5.29 -11.81 1.56
N LYS A 31 5.59 -11.82 0.24
CA LYS A 31 5.09 -10.78 -0.67
C LYS A 31 3.58 -10.84 -0.90
N ARG A 32 2.96 -12.01 -0.73
CA ARG A 32 1.50 -12.17 -0.88
C ARG A 32 0.73 -11.29 0.09
N PHE A 33 1.22 -11.09 1.30
CA PHE A 33 0.57 -10.22 2.29
C PHE A 33 0.42 -8.78 1.81
N ARG A 34 1.28 -8.33 0.90
CA ARG A 34 1.16 -7.00 0.26
C ARG A 34 -0.10 -6.88 -0.59
N ILE A 35 -0.54 -7.97 -1.21
CA ILE A 35 -1.78 -8.01 -2.01
C ILE A 35 -2.99 -7.81 -1.08
N GLU A 36 -3.00 -8.47 0.07
CA GLU A 36 -4.07 -8.33 1.05
C GLU A 36 -4.11 -6.90 1.64
N THR A 37 -2.95 -6.32 1.92
CA THR A 37 -2.83 -4.93 2.36
C THR A 37 -3.36 -3.97 1.28
N PHE A 38 -2.96 -4.16 0.02
CA PHE A 38 -3.46 -3.37 -1.10
C PHE A 38 -4.98 -3.41 -1.21
N PHE A 39 -5.60 -4.60 -1.19
CA PHE A 39 -7.06 -4.72 -1.22
C PHE A 39 -7.73 -4.09 0.00
N SER A 40 -7.13 -4.20 1.18
CA SER A 40 -7.64 -3.57 2.39
C SER A 40 -7.61 -2.04 2.29
N ASP A 41 -6.54 -1.47 1.72
CA ASP A 41 -6.40 -0.03 1.50
C ASP A 41 -7.41 0.47 0.44
N GLN A 42 -7.66 -0.30 -0.62
CA GLN A 42 -8.68 0.00 -1.62
C GLN A 42 -10.10 -0.04 -1.03
N LYS A 43 -10.36 -0.98 -0.14
CA LYS A 43 -11.70 -1.28 0.36
C LYS A 43 -12.08 -0.44 1.56
N SER A 44 -11.31 -0.46 2.64
CA SER A 44 -11.75 0.06 3.94
C SER A 44 -10.83 1.10 4.57
N ARG A 45 -9.55 1.14 4.21
CA ARG A 45 -8.58 2.04 4.85
C ARG A 45 -8.27 3.31 4.04
N GLY A 46 -8.81 3.44 2.83
CA GLY A 46 -8.52 4.57 1.96
C GLY A 46 -9.64 4.90 0.99
N PHE A 47 -9.65 4.30 -0.19
CA PHE A 47 -10.56 4.73 -1.26
C PHE A 47 -12.03 4.32 -1.09
N HIS A 48 -12.35 3.39 -0.20
CA HIS A 48 -13.72 2.94 0.04
C HIS A 48 -14.47 2.51 -1.23
N ILE A 49 -13.80 1.85 -2.17
CA ILE A 49 -14.36 1.48 -3.49
C ILE A 49 -15.66 0.68 -3.36
N HIS A 50 -15.82 -0.11 -2.28
CA HIS A 50 -17.05 -0.86 -2.02
C HIS A 50 -18.29 0.03 -1.84
N LYS A 51 -18.12 1.33 -1.52
CA LYS A 51 -19.21 2.30 -1.39
C LYS A 51 -19.61 2.94 -2.72
N SER A 52 -18.91 2.62 -3.81
CA SER A 52 -19.23 3.17 -5.14
C SER A 52 -20.56 2.66 -5.69
N HIS A 53 -21.04 1.49 -5.21
CA HIS A 53 -22.25 0.81 -5.70
C HIS A 53 -22.28 0.58 -7.22
N ILE A 54 -21.10 0.55 -7.86
CA ILE A 54 -20.99 0.32 -9.30
C ILE A 54 -21.14 -1.19 -9.56
N SER A 55 -22.20 -1.57 -10.27
CA SER A 55 -22.48 -2.96 -10.70
C SER A 55 -21.98 -3.26 -12.12
N ASP A 56 -21.80 -2.25 -12.95
CA ASP A 56 -21.30 -2.42 -14.31
C ASP A 56 -19.81 -2.75 -14.32
N VAL A 57 -19.46 -3.89 -14.93
CA VAL A 57 -18.08 -4.44 -14.92
C VAL A 57 -17.08 -3.51 -15.61
N HIS A 58 -17.49 -2.86 -16.72
CA HIS A 58 -16.58 -1.98 -17.46
C HIS A 58 -16.29 -0.68 -16.69
N ARG A 59 -17.32 -0.13 -16.03
CA ARG A 59 -17.14 1.05 -15.18
C ARG A 59 -16.30 0.72 -13.95
N LEU A 60 -16.56 -0.44 -13.34
CA LEU A 60 -15.77 -0.91 -12.19
C LEU A 60 -14.30 -1.13 -12.57
N SER A 61 -14.03 -1.74 -13.74
CA SER A 61 -12.66 -1.93 -14.22
C SER A 61 -11.91 -0.60 -14.40
N ARG A 62 -12.56 0.42 -14.97
CA ARG A 62 -11.97 1.76 -15.13
C ARG A 62 -11.70 2.42 -13.79
N LEU A 63 -12.64 2.30 -12.83
CA LEU A 63 -12.45 2.80 -11.47
C LEU A 63 -11.28 2.13 -10.79
N LEU A 64 -11.15 0.80 -10.92
CA LEU A 64 -10.03 0.05 -10.33
C LEU A 64 -8.68 0.45 -10.93
N ILE A 65 -8.60 0.69 -12.25
CA ILE A 65 -7.38 1.18 -12.90
C ILE A 65 -6.99 2.55 -12.32
N ALA A 66 -7.93 3.48 -12.25
CA ALA A 66 -7.68 4.81 -11.68
C ALA A 66 -7.25 4.72 -10.20
N ALA A 67 -7.90 3.87 -9.42
CA ALA A 67 -7.57 3.64 -8.02
C ALA A 67 -6.18 3.00 -7.85
N CYS A 68 -5.76 2.09 -8.74
CA CYS A 68 -4.41 1.52 -8.73
C CYS A 68 -3.34 2.57 -9.02
N LEU A 69 -3.56 3.45 -10.00
CA LEU A 69 -2.63 4.55 -10.31
C LEU A 69 -2.53 5.53 -9.15
N ALA A 70 -3.66 5.93 -8.57
CA ALA A 70 -3.70 6.79 -7.39
C ALA A 70 -3.00 6.13 -6.19
N TYR A 71 -3.19 4.82 -5.99
CA TYR A 71 -2.54 4.08 -4.92
C TYR A 71 -1.01 4.14 -5.04
N ILE A 72 -0.47 3.86 -6.23
CA ILE A 72 0.98 3.92 -6.48
C ILE A 72 1.52 5.31 -6.16
N TRP A 73 0.84 6.36 -6.60
CA TRP A 73 1.23 7.74 -6.34
C TRP A 73 1.20 8.08 -4.85
N ILE A 74 0.14 7.68 -4.14
CA ILE A 74 0.02 7.91 -2.69
C ILE A 74 1.10 7.16 -1.91
N VAL A 75 1.41 5.90 -2.27
CA VAL A 75 2.50 5.14 -1.65
C VAL A 75 3.84 5.82 -1.89
N TYR A 76 4.07 6.35 -3.09
CA TYR A 76 5.28 7.13 -3.39
C TYR A 76 5.34 8.40 -2.53
N LEU A 77 4.25 9.15 -2.41
CA LEU A 77 4.15 10.31 -1.54
C LEU A 77 4.43 9.94 -0.06
N GLY A 78 3.94 8.79 0.39
CA GLY A 78 4.26 8.24 1.70
C GLY A 78 5.75 7.95 1.91
N SER A 79 6.43 7.47 0.86
CA SER A 79 7.88 7.25 0.92
C SER A 79 8.68 8.55 1.01
N VAL A 80 8.21 9.62 0.37
CA VAL A 80 8.75 10.97 0.52
C VAL A 80 8.53 11.46 1.95
N CYS A 81 7.33 11.26 2.50
CA CYS A 81 7.03 11.61 3.88
C CYS A 81 7.96 10.93 4.89
N GLU A 82 8.29 9.65 4.67
CA GLU A 82 9.14 8.88 5.57
C GLU A 82 10.60 9.34 5.54
N LYS A 83 11.11 9.71 4.37
CA LYS A 83 12.51 10.15 4.17
C LYS A 83 12.75 11.59 4.60
N ASP A 84 11.74 12.44 4.45
CA ASP A 84 11.85 13.87 4.66
C ASP A 84 11.31 14.33 6.01
N ARG A 85 11.36 15.65 6.24
CA ARG A 85 10.94 16.33 7.47
C ARG A 85 9.41 16.30 7.74
N TRP A 86 8.61 15.74 6.85
CA TRP A 86 7.16 15.79 6.93
C TRP A 86 6.56 14.84 7.98
N ARG A 87 7.22 13.72 8.23
CA ARG A 87 6.76 12.73 9.19
C ARG A 87 6.45 13.29 10.58
N PRO A 88 7.30 14.14 11.20
CA PRO A 88 7.00 14.72 12.50
C PRO A 88 5.80 15.67 12.53
N ILE A 89 5.41 16.23 11.37
CA ILE A 89 4.29 17.16 11.24
C ILE A 89 2.97 16.39 11.23
N ILE A 90 2.93 15.28 10.47
CA ILE A 90 1.69 14.52 10.26
C ILE A 90 1.52 13.32 11.18
N HIS A 91 2.58 12.88 11.87
CA HIS A 91 2.55 11.73 12.77
C HIS A 91 3.54 11.86 13.92
N ARG A 92 3.40 11.00 14.95
CA ARG A 92 4.28 10.97 16.13
C ARG A 92 5.74 10.67 15.75
N ARG A 93 6.69 11.37 16.40
CA ARG A 93 8.13 11.23 16.13
C ARG A 93 8.71 9.85 16.48
N LYS A 94 8.24 9.23 17.59
CA LYS A 94 8.92 8.06 18.18
C LYS A 94 8.54 6.71 17.56
N ARG A 95 7.32 6.56 17.03
CA ARG A 95 6.83 5.30 16.49
C ARG A 95 5.92 5.56 15.28
N CYS A 96 6.19 4.89 14.17
CA CYS A 96 5.32 4.93 13.00
C CYS A 96 4.56 3.61 12.90
N ASP A 97 3.26 3.68 13.14
CA ASP A 97 2.33 2.54 13.07
C ASP A 97 1.55 2.57 11.75
N LEU A 98 1.82 3.57 10.90
CA LEU A 98 1.12 3.78 9.65
C LEU A 98 1.86 3.12 8.48
N SER A 99 1.09 2.55 7.54
CA SER A 99 1.64 2.12 6.25
C SER A 99 2.06 3.33 5.40
N LEU A 100 2.91 3.09 4.40
CA LEU A 100 3.30 4.15 3.44
C LEU A 100 2.07 4.76 2.76
N PHE A 101 1.05 3.95 2.46
CA PHE A 101 -0.20 4.45 1.89
C PHE A 101 -0.92 5.41 2.84
N GLN A 102 -1.04 5.06 4.12
CA GLN A 102 -1.67 5.92 5.13
C GLN A 102 -0.87 7.19 5.39
N LEU A 103 0.47 7.11 5.40
CA LEU A 103 1.33 8.29 5.49
C LEU A 103 1.14 9.21 4.28
N GLY A 104 1.08 8.63 3.08
CA GLY A 104 0.85 9.38 1.84
C GLY A 104 -0.50 10.09 1.82
N LEU A 105 -1.57 9.42 2.26
CA LEU A 105 -2.90 10.04 2.37
C LEU A 105 -2.90 11.23 3.33
N ARG A 106 -2.31 11.08 4.51
CA ARG A 106 -2.23 12.17 5.50
C ARG A 106 -1.37 13.32 5.02
N LEU A 107 -0.28 13.02 4.32
CA LEU A 107 0.56 14.06 3.74
C LEU A 107 -0.18 14.82 2.64
N LEU A 108 -0.90 14.11 1.77
CA LEU A 108 -1.73 14.71 0.74
C LEU A 108 -2.81 15.62 1.36
N GLU A 109 -3.51 15.12 2.37
CA GLU A 109 -4.52 15.88 3.11
C GLU A 109 -3.93 17.16 3.73
N TYR A 110 -2.74 17.06 4.33
CA TYR A 110 -2.03 18.22 4.87
C TYR A 110 -1.72 19.25 3.79
N PHE A 111 -1.17 18.86 2.64
CA PHE A 111 -0.86 19.79 1.56
C PHE A 111 -2.12 20.45 0.99
N LEU A 112 -3.22 19.72 0.87
CA LEU A 112 -4.49 20.26 0.38
C LEU A 112 -5.13 21.23 1.38
N ASN A 113 -5.05 20.94 2.68
CA ASN A 113 -5.62 21.80 3.72
C ASN A 113 -4.82 23.09 3.93
N GLU A 114 -3.50 23.03 3.76
CA GLU A 114 -2.60 24.18 3.91
C GLU A 114 -2.35 24.93 2.60
N ASP A 115 -3.05 24.55 1.52
CA ASP A 115 -2.88 25.11 0.16
C ASP A 115 -1.41 25.15 -0.30
N LEU A 116 -0.68 24.07 0.03
CA LEU A 116 0.74 23.93 -0.30
C LEU A 116 0.93 23.13 -1.60
N PRO A 117 1.98 23.44 -2.39
CA PRO A 117 2.27 22.68 -3.59
C PRO A 117 2.68 21.25 -3.22
N ILE A 118 2.06 20.26 -3.88
CA ILE A 118 2.38 18.84 -3.67
C ILE A 118 3.78 18.57 -4.21
N PRO A 119 4.71 18.02 -3.38
CA PRO A 119 6.12 17.88 -3.75
C PRO A 119 6.39 16.80 -4.80
N VAL A 120 5.38 16.06 -5.20
CA VAL A 120 5.48 14.93 -6.14
C VAL A 120 4.58 15.20 -7.33
N GLN A 121 5.19 15.36 -8.51
CA GLN A 121 4.48 15.54 -9.77
C GLN A 121 4.74 14.35 -10.69
N PHE A 122 3.73 13.94 -11.45
CA PHE A 122 3.94 13.02 -12.56
C PHE A 122 4.56 13.78 -13.73
N HIS A 123 5.81 13.50 -14.03
CA HIS A 123 6.42 13.93 -15.29
C HIS A 123 6.20 12.82 -16.33
N VAL A 124 5.30 13.06 -17.27
CA VAL A 124 5.21 12.24 -18.47
C VAL A 124 6.30 12.72 -19.41
N THR A 125 7.41 11.98 -19.50
CA THR A 125 8.40 12.19 -20.56
C THR A 125 7.84 11.52 -21.82
N ILE A 126 7.40 12.33 -22.78
CA ILE A 126 6.96 11.88 -24.11
C ILE A 126 8.21 11.72 -24.97
#